data_9e965d91f7a2d1237c65f8da5c31e819
#
_entry.id   9e965d91f7a2d1237c65f8da5c31e819
#
_cell.length_a   1.000
_cell.length_b   1.000
_cell.length_c   1.000
_cell.angle_alpha   90.00
_cell.angle_beta   90.00
_cell.angle_gamma   90.00
#
_symmetry.space_group_name_H-M   'P 1'
#
loop_
_entity.id
_entity.type
_entity.pdbx_description
1 polymer ?
#
loop_
_entity_poly.entity_id
_entity_poly.type
_entity_poly.pdbx_seq_one_letter_code
_entity_poly.pdbx_strand_id
1 'polypeptide(L)'
;MDRHAQAAVLAHCRRHGIWILSDDAYERLYFGEAGAAPSFLDLAGPDDRVVSANTFSKSWLMTGWRLGWICAPAGLVNDLGTLVEYNTSCAPGFVQRAGLVALTQGDAVIARTRASLRAARDFLIPALAALDGVRVAPPQGAMYAFFGVQGVTDSLEFCKRLVVDAGLGLAPGSAFGPEGEGYIRWCFATGIPR
;
A
#
# COMPACT_ATOMS: atom_id res chain seq x y z
N MET A 1 5.95 -3.33 8.11
CA MET A 1 6.13 -4.05 9.41
C MET A 1 6.98 -5.26 9.13
N ASP A 2 8.01 -5.51 9.94
CA ASP A 2 8.83 -6.71 9.82
C ASP A 2 8.14 -7.95 10.42
N ARG A 3 8.70 -9.14 10.17
CA ARG A 3 8.11 -10.41 10.60
C ARG A 3 8.05 -10.56 12.13
N HIS A 4 9.01 -9.97 12.85
CA HIS A 4 9.03 -10.02 14.32
C HIS A 4 7.88 -9.20 14.91
N ALA A 5 7.70 -7.98 14.42
CA ALA A 5 6.59 -7.13 14.83
C ALA A 5 5.22 -7.73 14.45
N GLN A 6 5.09 -8.36 13.26
CA GLN A 6 3.87 -9.08 12.87
C GLN A 6 3.57 -10.24 13.84
N ALA A 7 4.59 -11.02 14.21
CA ALA A 7 4.41 -12.11 15.19
C ALA A 7 3.93 -11.60 16.55
N ALA A 8 4.48 -10.47 17.02
CA ALA A 8 4.05 -9.86 18.28
C ALA A 8 2.59 -9.36 18.23
N VAL A 9 2.21 -8.71 17.12
CA VAL A 9 0.81 -8.27 16.90
C VAL A 9 -0.13 -9.47 16.84
N LEU A 10 0.21 -10.51 16.08
CA LEU A 10 -0.61 -11.73 15.98
C LEU A 10 -0.79 -12.40 17.33
N ALA A 11 0.28 -12.52 18.13
CA ALA A 11 0.21 -13.08 19.47
C ALA A 11 -0.67 -12.26 20.41
N HIS A 12 -0.63 -10.92 20.29
CA HIS A 12 -1.52 -10.03 21.05
C HIS A 12 -2.99 -10.23 20.63
N CYS A 13 -3.27 -10.23 19.33
CA CYS A 13 -4.61 -10.41 18.79
C CYS A 13 -5.21 -11.78 19.17
N ARG A 14 -4.42 -12.86 19.15
CA ARG A 14 -4.84 -14.18 19.61
C ARG A 14 -5.30 -14.16 21.08
N ARG A 15 -4.52 -13.53 21.98
CA ARG A 15 -4.85 -13.45 23.41
C ARG A 15 -6.15 -12.69 23.68
N HIS A 16 -6.44 -11.68 22.89
CA HIS A 16 -7.58 -10.78 23.11
C HIS A 16 -8.76 -11.01 22.16
N GLY A 17 -8.69 -12.05 21.30
CA GLY A 17 -9.74 -12.34 20.34
C GLY A 17 -9.98 -11.24 19.30
N ILE A 18 -8.94 -10.46 18.97
CA ILE A 18 -8.99 -9.33 18.03
C ILE A 18 -8.78 -9.85 16.61
N TRP A 19 -9.56 -9.32 15.66
CA TRP A 19 -9.37 -9.56 14.24
C TRP A 19 -8.23 -8.69 13.68
N ILE A 20 -7.42 -9.27 12.79
CA ILE A 20 -6.46 -8.57 11.97
C ILE A 20 -7.05 -8.46 10.56
N LEU A 21 -7.25 -7.24 10.08
CA LEU A 21 -7.49 -6.95 8.67
C LEU A 21 -6.19 -6.39 8.08
N SER A 22 -5.51 -7.19 7.25
CA SER A 22 -4.28 -6.80 6.58
C SER A 22 -4.60 -6.27 5.18
N ASP A 23 -4.26 -5.01 4.92
CA ASP A 23 -4.29 -4.44 3.57
C ASP A 23 -2.95 -4.70 2.89
N ASP A 24 -2.89 -5.75 2.08
CA ASP A 24 -1.68 -6.22 1.40
C ASP A 24 -1.58 -5.70 -0.05
N ALA A 25 -2.29 -4.61 -0.38
CA ALA A 25 -2.37 -4.05 -1.73
C ALA A 25 -1.00 -3.74 -2.37
N TYR A 26 0.04 -3.49 -1.58
CA TYR A 26 1.40 -3.15 -2.03
C TYR A 26 2.42 -4.27 -1.75
N GLU A 27 1.99 -5.45 -1.36
CA GLU A 27 2.85 -6.57 -0.96
C GLU A 27 4.01 -6.82 -1.94
N ARG A 28 3.71 -6.88 -3.26
CA ARG A 28 4.69 -7.17 -4.31
C ARG A 28 5.53 -5.94 -4.73
N LEU A 29 5.21 -4.75 -4.21
CA LEU A 29 5.99 -3.52 -4.43
C LEU A 29 6.96 -3.23 -3.28
N TYR A 30 7.40 -4.28 -2.60
CA TYR A 30 8.39 -4.22 -1.53
C TYR A 30 9.81 -4.14 -2.10
N PHE A 31 10.65 -3.28 -1.52
CA PHE A 31 12.02 -3.03 -1.99
C PHE A 31 13.08 -3.95 -1.38
N GLY A 32 12.71 -4.80 -0.43
CA GLY A 32 13.61 -5.79 0.15
C GLY A 32 13.93 -6.94 -0.82
N GLU A 33 14.96 -7.73 -0.47
CA GLU A 33 15.48 -8.83 -1.31
C GLU A 33 14.46 -9.95 -1.54
N ALA A 34 13.58 -10.21 -0.57
CA ALA A 34 12.55 -11.25 -0.67
C ALA A 34 11.54 -11.00 -1.81
N GLY A 35 11.48 -9.77 -2.36
CA GLY A 35 10.61 -9.44 -3.49
C GLY A 35 9.12 -9.28 -3.15
N ALA A 36 8.70 -9.66 -1.94
CA ALA A 36 7.40 -9.40 -1.37
C ALA A 36 7.56 -8.96 0.09
N ALA A 37 6.63 -8.13 0.57
CA ALA A 37 6.60 -7.76 1.98
C ALA A 37 6.19 -8.97 2.84
N PRO A 38 6.64 -9.06 4.10
CA PRO A 38 6.12 -10.06 5.02
C PRO A 38 4.60 -9.94 5.15
N SER A 39 3.90 -11.07 5.16
CA SER A 39 2.46 -11.13 5.31
C SER A 39 2.08 -11.79 6.64
N PHE A 40 0.94 -11.38 7.23
CA PHE A 40 0.36 -12.09 8.37
C PHE A 40 -0.05 -13.51 8.00
N LEU A 41 -0.37 -13.78 6.73
CA LEU A 41 -0.70 -15.12 6.24
C LEU A 41 0.46 -16.11 6.36
N ASP A 42 1.72 -15.62 6.36
CA ASP A 42 2.91 -16.46 6.57
C ASP A 42 3.02 -17.01 8.01
N LEU A 43 2.31 -16.40 8.95
CA LEU A 43 2.38 -16.67 10.40
C LEU A 43 1.06 -17.22 10.95
N ALA A 44 -0.05 -16.94 10.27
CA ALA A 44 -1.38 -17.32 10.70
C ALA A 44 -1.66 -18.79 10.43
N GLY A 45 -2.29 -19.46 11.40
CA GLY A 45 -2.92 -20.74 11.21
C GLY A 45 -4.36 -20.61 10.68
N PRO A 46 -5.01 -21.73 10.32
CA PRO A 46 -6.34 -21.73 9.71
C PRO A 46 -7.45 -21.17 10.62
N ASP A 47 -7.23 -21.20 11.92
CA ASP A 47 -8.21 -20.74 12.93
C ASP A 47 -7.92 -19.32 13.44
N ASP A 48 -6.86 -18.69 12.96
CA ASP A 48 -6.53 -17.33 13.33
C ASP A 48 -7.51 -16.32 12.72
N ARG A 49 -7.82 -15.29 13.48
CA ARG A 49 -8.70 -14.19 13.06
C ARG A 49 -7.94 -13.20 12.15
N VAL A 50 -7.47 -13.70 11.02
CA VAL A 50 -6.73 -12.90 10.04
C VAL A 50 -7.46 -12.89 8.71
N VAL A 51 -7.70 -11.68 8.19
CA VAL A 51 -8.22 -11.45 6.85
C VAL A 51 -7.20 -10.59 6.10
N SER A 52 -6.76 -11.04 4.93
CA SER A 52 -5.88 -10.29 4.03
C SER A 52 -6.64 -9.87 2.79
N ALA A 53 -6.57 -8.59 2.46
CA ALA A 53 -7.15 -8.02 1.25
C ALA A 53 -6.04 -7.65 0.25
N ASN A 54 -6.15 -8.15 -0.96
CA ASN A 54 -5.18 -7.97 -2.03
C ASN A 54 -5.83 -7.41 -3.29
N THR A 55 -5.02 -6.80 -4.16
CA THR A 55 -5.51 -6.21 -5.41
C THR A 55 -4.51 -6.38 -6.56
N PHE A 56 -5.03 -6.51 -7.77
CA PHE A 56 -4.23 -6.42 -8.99
C PHE A 56 -3.85 -4.97 -9.38
N SER A 57 -4.48 -3.99 -8.75
CA SER A 57 -4.37 -2.58 -9.13
C SER A 57 -2.94 -2.05 -9.10
N LYS A 58 -2.13 -2.44 -8.12
CA LYS A 58 -0.82 -1.82 -7.86
C LYS A 58 0.32 -2.62 -8.48
N SER A 59 0.48 -3.86 -8.07
CA SER A 59 1.58 -4.72 -8.49
C SER A 59 1.55 -5.06 -9.98
N TRP A 60 0.37 -5.24 -10.56
CA TRP A 60 0.18 -5.57 -11.97
C TRP A 60 -0.31 -4.40 -12.83
N LEU A 61 -0.37 -3.16 -12.27
CA LEU A 61 -0.82 -1.95 -12.96
C LEU A 61 -2.26 -2.07 -13.53
N MET A 62 -3.12 -2.85 -12.86
CA MET A 62 -4.48 -3.15 -13.31
C MET A 62 -5.53 -2.32 -12.56
N THR A 63 -5.30 -1.02 -12.36
CA THR A 63 -6.22 -0.15 -11.59
C THR A 63 -7.63 -0.09 -12.16
N GLY A 64 -7.76 0.01 -13.48
CA GLY A 64 -9.04 0.07 -14.19
C GLY A 64 -9.79 -1.26 -14.28
N TRP A 65 -9.15 -2.39 -13.99
CA TRP A 65 -9.75 -3.72 -14.08
C TRP A 65 -10.64 -4.08 -12.89
N ARG A 66 -10.52 -3.35 -11.79
CA ARG A 66 -11.33 -3.52 -10.56
C ARG A 66 -11.33 -4.95 -10.04
N LEU A 67 -10.15 -5.57 -9.94
CA LEU A 67 -9.97 -6.95 -9.51
C LEU A 67 -9.08 -7.02 -8.25
N GLY A 68 -9.46 -7.88 -7.32
CA GLY A 68 -8.72 -8.22 -6.12
C GLY A 68 -9.20 -9.53 -5.54
N TRP A 69 -8.66 -9.93 -4.42
CA TRP A 69 -9.09 -11.11 -3.68
C TRP A 69 -8.95 -10.89 -2.17
N ILE A 70 -9.68 -11.69 -1.43
CA ILE A 70 -9.61 -11.74 0.04
C ILE A 70 -9.20 -13.15 0.43
N CYS A 71 -8.23 -13.27 1.34
CA CYS A 71 -7.91 -14.51 2.04
C CYS A 71 -8.47 -14.40 3.46
N ALA A 72 -9.27 -15.36 3.86
CA ALA A 72 -9.95 -15.37 5.15
C ALA A 72 -10.08 -16.79 5.69
N PRO A 73 -10.30 -16.97 7.01
CA PRO A 73 -10.67 -18.27 7.57
C PRO A 73 -11.90 -18.87 6.87
N ALA A 74 -11.90 -20.19 6.69
CA ALA A 74 -12.93 -20.90 5.92
C ALA A 74 -14.36 -20.59 6.40
N GLY A 75 -14.56 -20.37 7.71
CA GLY A 75 -15.87 -20.02 8.29
C GLY A 75 -16.45 -18.68 7.82
N LEU A 76 -15.63 -17.77 7.28
CA LEU A 76 -16.09 -16.46 6.79
C LEU A 76 -16.34 -16.42 5.28
N VAL A 77 -15.91 -17.43 4.54
CA VAL A 77 -15.92 -17.38 3.07
C VAL A 77 -17.33 -17.19 2.51
N ASN A 78 -18.33 -17.89 3.07
CA ASN A 78 -19.71 -17.76 2.60
C ASN A 78 -20.31 -16.38 2.91
N ASP A 79 -20.04 -15.82 4.10
CA ASP A 79 -20.55 -14.51 4.49
C ASP A 79 -19.92 -13.41 3.62
N LEU A 80 -18.60 -13.49 3.39
CA LEU A 80 -17.89 -12.59 2.48
C LEU A 80 -18.40 -12.73 1.03
N GLY A 81 -18.67 -13.96 0.58
CA GLY A 81 -19.29 -14.22 -0.73
C GLY A 81 -20.64 -13.53 -0.88
N THR A 82 -21.50 -13.65 0.15
CA THR A 82 -22.81 -12.98 0.19
C THR A 82 -22.64 -11.45 0.15
N LEU A 83 -21.70 -10.88 0.91
CA LEU A 83 -21.45 -9.44 0.87
C LEU A 83 -20.97 -8.97 -0.51
N VAL A 84 -20.11 -9.74 -1.17
CA VAL A 84 -19.66 -9.43 -2.54
C VAL A 84 -20.84 -9.47 -3.52
N GLU A 85 -21.74 -10.45 -3.40
CA GLU A 85 -22.92 -10.57 -4.25
C GLU A 85 -23.82 -9.34 -4.12
N TYR A 86 -24.09 -8.88 -2.89
CA TYR A 86 -24.92 -7.68 -2.66
C TYR A 86 -24.23 -6.36 -3.03
N ASN A 87 -22.89 -6.32 -3.03
CA ASN A 87 -22.15 -5.10 -3.36
C ASN A 87 -21.88 -4.95 -4.86
N THR A 88 -21.35 -5.99 -5.51
CA THR A 88 -20.85 -5.93 -6.89
C THR A 88 -21.24 -7.13 -7.74
N SER A 89 -22.04 -8.06 -7.22
CA SER A 89 -22.37 -9.37 -7.76
C SER A 89 -21.13 -10.25 -7.93
N CYS A 90 -20.26 -9.97 -8.91
CA CYS A 90 -18.97 -10.64 -9.10
C CYS A 90 -18.05 -9.83 -10.01
N ALA A 91 -16.76 -10.13 -9.99
CA ALA A 91 -15.86 -9.63 -11.02
C ALA A 91 -16.21 -10.28 -12.38
N PRO A 92 -16.25 -9.51 -13.50
CA PRO A 92 -16.55 -10.06 -14.81
C PRO A 92 -15.60 -11.20 -15.20
N GLY A 93 -16.11 -12.26 -15.87
CA GLY A 93 -15.33 -13.46 -16.18
C GLY A 93 -14.06 -13.19 -17.00
N PHE A 94 -14.11 -12.23 -17.93
CA PHE A 94 -12.91 -11.85 -18.70
C PHE A 94 -11.85 -11.13 -17.83
N VAL A 95 -12.28 -10.38 -16.81
CA VAL A 95 -11.37 -9.74 -15.85
C VAL A 95 -10.70 -10.80 -14.98
N GLN A 96 -11.44 -11.83 -14.53
CA GLN A 96 -10.87 -12.94 -13.76
C GLN A 96 -9.82 -13.71 -14.59
N ARG A 97 -10.08 -13.94 -15.88
CA ARG A 97 -9.12 -14.57 -16.80
C ARG A 97 -7.85 -13.70 -16.98
N ALA A 98 -8.02 -12.38 -17.09
CA ALA A 98 -6.86 -11.47 -17.12
C ALA A 98 -6.04 -11.51 -15.82
N GLY A 99 -6.72 -11.62 -14.66
CA GLY A 99 -6.08 -11.82 -13.36
C GLY A 99 -5.26 -13.12 -13.31
N LEU A 100 -5.78 -14.21 -13.85
CA LEU A 100 -5.05 -15.48 -13.95
C LEU A 100 -3.76 -15.32 -14.78
N VAL A 101 -3.82 -14.63 -15.92
CA VAL A 101 -2.63 -14.32 -16.73
C VAL A 101 -1.65 -13.44 -15.96
N ALA A 102 -2.14 -12.43 -15.25
CA ALA A 102 -1.29 -11.58 -14.41
C ALA A 102 -0.55 -12.38 -13.32
N LEU A 103 -1.21 -13.33 -12.66
CA LEU A 103 -0.60 -14.18 -11.64
C LEU A 103 0.44 -15.16 -12.23
N THR A 104 0.17 -15.71 -13.40
CA THR A 104 0.99 -16.78 -13.99
C THR A 104 2.12 -16.27 -14.88
N GLN A 105 2.01 -15.04 -15.41
CA GLN A 105 2.95 -14.47 -16.40
C GLN A 105 3.38 -13.04 -16.08
N GLY A 106 2.89 -12.43 -15.01
CA GLY A 106 3.06 -11.01 -14.71
C GLY A 106 4.32 -10.64 -13.93
N ASP A 107 5.18 -11.57 -13.54
CA ASP A 107 6.35 -11.30 -12.69
C ASP A 107 7.31 -10.27 -13.32
N ALA A 108 7.47 -10.28 -14.63
CA ALA A 108 8.31 -9.30 -15.34
C ALA A 108 7.75 -7.87 -15.23
N VAL A 109 6.41 -7.72 -15.19
CA VAL A 109 5.75 -6.42 -14.97
C VAL A 109 6.03 -5.92 -13.56
N ILE A 110 5.86 -6.78 -12.56
CA ILE A 110 6.13 -6.45 -11.15
C ILE A 110 7.59 -6.04 -10.97
N ALA A 111 8.53 -6.82 -11.51
CA ALA A 111 9.97 -6.56 -11.39
C ALA A 111 10.34 -5.18 -11.99
N ARG A 112 9.82 -4.87 -13.18
CA ARG A 112 10.02 -3.58 -13.87
C ARG A 112 9.44 -2.42 -13.06
N THR A 113 8.19 -2.56 -12.59
CA THR A 113 7.51 -1.55 -11.78
C THR A 113 8.28 -1.28 -10.49
N ARG A 114 8.68 -2.34 -9.78
CA ARG A 114 9.46 -2.24 -8.54
C ARG A 114 10.81 -1.57 -8.76
N ALA A 115 11.52 -1.90 -9.85
CA ALA A 115 12.79 -1.27 -10.19
C ALA A 115 12.63 0.23 -10.47
N SER A 116 11.61 0.62 -11.24
CA SER A 116 11.29 2.03 -11.52
C SER A 116 10.93 2.80 -10.23
N LEU A 117 10.09 2.23 -9.38
CA LEU A 117 9.72 2.85 -8.11
C LEU A 117 10.90 2.98 -7.16
N ARG A 118 11.79 1.97 -7.12
CA ARG A 118 13.02 2.04 -6.32
C ARG A 118 13.92 3.18 -6.81
N ALA A 119 14.13 3.32 -8.11
CA ALA A 119 14.92 4.40 -8.68
C ALA A 119 14.32 5.78 -8.35
N ALA A 120 12.98 5.93 -8.46
CA ALA A 120 12.29 7.17 -8.10
C ALA A 120 12.43 7.51 -6.61
N ARG A 121 12.28 6.51 -5.72
CA ARG A 121 12.53 6.66 -4.28
C ARG A 121 13.97 7.13 -4.02
N ASP A 122 14.94 6.44 -4.60
CA ASP A 122 16.36 6.68 -4.35
C ASP A 122 16.83 8.03 -4.88
N PHE A 123 16.09 8.61 -5.82
CA PHE A 123 16.25 10.00 -6.26
C PHE A 123 15.56 10.99 -5.33
N LEU A 124 14.28 10.77 -4.99
CA LEU A 124 13.46 11.74 -4.26
C LEU A 124 13.84 11.85 -2.78
N ILE A 125 14.05 10.70 -2.09
CA ILE A 125 14.24 10.71 -0.64
C ILE A 125 15.49 11.47 -0.20
N PRO A 126 16.66 11.31 -0.83
CA PRO A 126 17.83 12.13 -0.50
C PRO A 126 17.61 13.62 -0.76
N ALA A 127 16.90 13.96 -1.84
CA ALA A 127 16.59 15.36 -2.16
C ALA A 127 15.67 16.00 -1.11
N LEU A 128 14.66 15.27 -0.63
CA LEU A 128 13.79 15.74 0.47
C LEU A 128 14.57 15.85 1.78
N ALA A 129 15.41 14.87 2.10
CA ALA A 129 16.21 14.86 3.34
C ALA A 129 17.25 15.99 3.40
N ALA A 130 17.66 16.53 2.23
CA ALA A 130 18.59 17.66 2.14
C ALA A 130 17.91 19.02 2.37
N LEU A 131 16.58 19.08 2.43
CA LEU A 131 15.85 20.32 2.69
C LEU A 131 15.78 20.61 4.20
N ASP A 132 16.14 21.82 4.59
CA ASP A 132 16.02 22.26 5.98
C ASP A 132 14.56 22.19 6.46
N GLY A 133 14.36 21.66 7.65
CA GLY A 133 13.03 21.51 8.25
C GLY A 133 12.19 20.35 7.70
N VAL A 134 12.71 19.54 6.76
CA VAL A 134 12.04 18.33 6.26
C VAL A 134 12.56 17.09 6.99
N ARG A 135 11.63 16.24 7.42
CA ARG A 135 11.93 14.95 8.06
C ARG A 135 11.28 13.84 7.25
N VAL A 136 12.08 12.98 6.64
CA VAL A 136 11.61 11.85 5.83
C VAL A 136 12.34 10.57 6.21
N ALA A 137 11.59 9.47 6.33
CA ALA A 137 12.15 8.13 6.42
C ALA A 137 12.04 7.43 5.05
N PRO A 138 13.08 6.70 4.59
CA PRO A 138 13.01 5.99 3.33
C PRO A 138 11.95 4.88 3.40
N PRO A 139 10.95 4.90 2.49
CA PRO A 139 9.93 3.86 2.46
C PRO A 139 10.53 2.54 1.99
N GLN A 140 10.09 1.44 2.62
CA GLN A 140 10.54 0.09 2.28
C GLN A 140 9.73 -0.55 1.13
N GLY A 141 8.70 0.12 0.65
CA GLY A 141 7.83 -0.38 -0.42
C GLY A 141 6.82 0.67 -0.86
N ALA A 142 5.90 0.26 -1.70
CA ALA A 142 4.86 1.10 -2.29
C ALA A 142 5.44 2.21 -3.18
N MET A 143 4.77 3.36 -3.23
CA MET A 143 5.10 4.46 -4.13
C MET A 143 4.93 5.84 -3.47
N TYR A 144 5.02 5.89 -2.13
CA TYR A 144 4.76 7.11 -1.38
C TYR A 144 5.92 7.46 -0.46
N ALA A 145 6.31 8.74 -0.47
CA ALA A 145 7.05 9.37 0.60
C ALA A 145 6.05 10.07 1.52
N PHE A 146 6.15 9.82 2.82
CA PHE A 146 5.38 10.52 3.85
C PHE A 146 6.38 11.25 4.74
N PHE A 147 6.37 12.58 4.67
CA PHE A 147 7.41 13.40 5.28
C PHE A 147 6.81 14.57 6.04
N GLY A 148 7.43 14.91 7.17
CA GLY A 148 7.06 16.05 7.99
C GLY A 148 7.77 17.31 7.52
N VAL A 149 7.08 18.45 7.59
CA VAL A 149 7.62 19.78 7.27
C VAL A 149 7.49 20.67 8.51
N GLN A 150 8.62 21.15 9.01
CA GLN A 150 8.65 22.00 10.20
C GLN A 150 7.87 23.29 9.99
N GLY A 151 7.04 23.64 10.96
CA GLY A 151 6.22 24.86 10.94
C GLY A 151 4.92 24.75 10.14
N VAL A 152 4.64 23.62 9.49
CA VAL A 152 3.34 23.36 8.87
C VAL A 152 2.36 22.89 9.94
N THR A 153 1.32 23.69 10.18
CA THR A 153 0.23 23.43 11.12
C THR A 153 -1.13 23.30 10.44
N ASP A 154 -1.19 23.54 9.14
CA ASP A 154 -2.31 23.28 8.23
C ASP A 154 -1.75 22.67 6.94
N SER A 155 -1.71 21.36 6.91
CA SER A 155 -1.16 20.61 5.78
C SER A 155 -2.01 20.72 4.52
N LEU A 156 -3.33 20.97 4.65
CA LEU A 156 -4.21 21.19 3.51
C LEU A 156 -3.91 22.52 2.83
N GLU A 157 -3.83 23.60 3.58
CA GLU A 157 -3.51 24.92 3.03
C GLU A 157 -2.10 24.96 2.45
N PHE A 158 -1.14 24.30 3.11
CA PHE A 158 0.22 24.14 2.58
C PHE A 158 0.22 23.41 1.22
N CYS A 159 -0.52 22.30 1.07
CA CYS A 159 -0.63 21.59 -0.21
C CYS A 159 -1.32 22.42 -1.29
N LYS A 160 -2.35 23.22 -0.96
CA LYS A 160 -2.98 24.15 -1.93
C LYS A 160 -1.98 25.19 -2.44
N ARG A 161 -1.17 25.75 -1.55
CA ARG A 161 -0.12 26.70 -1.93
C ARG A 161 0.91 26.06 -2.83
N LEU A 162 1.35 24.81 -2.56
CA LEU A 162 2.27 24.10 -3.45
C LEU A 162 1.71 23.90 -4.85
N VAL A 163 0.42 23.70 -5.01
CA VAL A 163 -0.24 23.66 -6.34
C VAL A 163 -0.14 25.00 -7.04
N VAL A 164 -0.45 26.11 -6.33
CA VAL A 164 -0.46 27.45 -6.93
C VAL A 164 0.95 27.95 -7.24
N ASP A 165 1.87 27.79 -6.29
CA ASP A 165 3.19 28.43 -6.36
C ASP A 165 4.20 27.58 -7.17
N ALA A 166 4.05 26.25 -7.18
CA ALA A 166 5.01 25.33 -7.76
C ALA A 166 4.39 24.29 -8.74
N GLY A 167 3.08 24.29 -8.95
CA GLY A 167 2.41 23.28 -9.77
C GLY A 167 2.51 21.87 -9.21
N LEU A 168 2.73 21.73 -7.88
CA LEU A 168 3.03 20.47 -7.22
C LEU A 168 1.83 19.96 -6.43
N GLY A 169 1.14 18.94 -6.97
CA GLY A 169 -0.03 18.32 -6.35
C GLY A 169 0.36 17.19 -5.38
N LEU A 170 0.31 17.46 -4.07
CA LEU A 170 0.58 16.52 -3.00
C LEU A 170 -0.65 16.31 -2.12
N ALA A 171 -0.69 15.21 -1.36
CA ALA A 171 -1.78 14.97 -0.44
C ALA A 171 -1.40 15.47 0.97
N PRO A 172 -2.28 16.24 1.63
CA PRO A 172 -2.05 16.69 3.00
C PRO A 172 -2.09 15.51 3.97
N GLY A 173 -1.24 15.53 4.99
CA GLY A 173 -1.18 14.46 5.99
C GLY A 173 -2.46 14.37 6.82
N SER A 174 -3.13 15.47 7.08
CA SER A 174 -4.44 15.52 7.77
C SER A 174 -5.53 14.67 7.10
N ALA A 175 -5.42 14.39 5.80
CA ALA A 175 -6.32 13.47 5.09
C ALA A 175 -6.18 12.00 5.54
N PHE A 176 -5.13 11.67 6.31
CA PHE A 176 -4.85 10.32 6.83
C PHE A 176 -5.08 10.21 8.35
N GLY A 177 -5.66 11.21 8.95
CA GLY A 177 -5.96 11.30 10.38
C GLY A 177 -5.32 12.55 11.03
N PRO A 178 -5.79 12.93 12.21
CA PRO A 178 -5.32 14.15 12.91
C PRO A 178 -3.81 14.06 13.23
N GLU A 179 -3.27 12.87 13.48
CA GLU A 179 -1.84 12.65 13.74
C GLU A 179 -0.96 12.85 12.51
N GLY A 180 -1.57 12.90 11.32
CA GLY A 180 -0.90 13.22 10.06
C GLY A 180 -0.70 14.73 9.84
N GLU A 181 -1.21 15.60 10.73
CA GLU A 181 -1.01 17.05 10.58
C GLU A 181 0.48 17.40 10.64
N GLY A 182 0.91 18.35 9.80
CA GLY A 182 2.32 18.69 9.60
C GLY A 182 3.09 17.72 8.68
N TYR A 183 2.43 16.66 8.18
CA TYR A 183 2.98 15.74 7.20
C TYR A 183 2.36 15.94 5.82
N ILE A 184 3.12 15.51 4.80
CA ILE A 184 2.73 15.57 3.39
C ILE A 184 3.00 14.21 2.76
N ARG A 185 2.09 13.73 1.90
CA ARG A 185 2.32 12.51 1.12
C ARG A 185 2.59 12.83 -0.35
N TRP A 186 3.74 12.37 -0.82
CA TRP A 186 4.14 12.46 -2.23
C TRP A 186 4.08 11.07 -2.89
N CYS A 187 3.31 10.95 -3.95
CA CYS A 187 3.35 9.77 -4.83
C CYS A 187 4.47 9.93 -5.84
N PHE A 188 5.50 9.09 -5.77
CA PHE A 188 6.64 9.11 -6.69
C PHE A 188 6.52 8.08 -7.84
N ALA A 189 5.31 7.59 -8.12
CA ALA A 189 5.06 6.67 -9.24
C ALA A 189 5.06 7.39 -10.59
N THR A 190 6.08 8.17 -10.87
CA THR A 190 6.29 8.86 -12.15
C THR A 190 7.67 8.53 -12.69
N GLY A 191 7.87 8.73 -14.01
CA GLY A 191 9.18 8.58 -14.62
C GLY A 191 10.17 9.67 -14.16
N ILE A 192 11.46 9.32 -14.05
CA ILE A 192 12.56 10.25 -13.87
C ILE A 192 13.21 10.46 -15.25
N PRO A 193 13.52 11.67 -15.70
CA PRO A 193 13.22 12.99 -15.14
C PRO A 193 11.92 13.59 -15.70
N ARG A 194 11.13 14.27 -14.85
CA ARG A 194 10.13 15.27 -15.25
C ARG A 194 10.11 16.38 -14.24
#